data_7e17539850bcfa111565bd08508d0b53
#
_entry.id   7e17539850bcfa111565bd08508d0b53
#
_cell.length_a   1.000
_cell.length_b   1.000
_cell.length_c   1.000
_cell.angle_alpha   90.00
_cell.angle_beta   90.00
_cell.angle_gamma   90.00
#
_symmetry.space_group_name_H-M   'P 1'
#
loop_
_entity.id
_entity.type
_entity.pdbx_description
1 polymer ?
#
loop_
_entity_poly.entity_id
_entity_poly.type
_entity_poly.pdbx_seq_one_letter_code
_entity_poly.pdbx_strand_id
1 'polypeptide(L)'
;MSKQRRNHTFDPENAEFLAECDNASALLNRLVSEYRQGGGAETVILDYRIEELASELTSLESQIEAKRERYDELQSRKERLRTNIDRDLAPIADDLADKPEYITPENPRIQDAAIKHDLPPSAAAERIMELIDA
;
A
#
# COMPACT_ATOMS: atom_id res chain seq x y z
N MET A 1 5.79 31.97 -32.25
CA MET A 1 5.50 31.25 -33.51
C MET A 1 4.38 30.25 -33.26
N SER A 2 3.35 30.31 -34.08
CA SER A 2 2.30 29.29 -34.06
C SER A 2 2.83 28.02 -34.73
N LYS A 3 2.67 26.88 -34.05
CA LYS A 3 2.98 25.56 -34.61
C LYS A 3 1.95 25.21 -35.67
N GLN A 4 2.38 24.94 -36.89
CA GLN A 4 1.49 24.45 -37.94
C GLN A 4 1.08 23.03 -37.65
N ARG A 5 -0.22 22.74 -37.68
CA ARG A 5 -0.72 21.36 -37.61
C ARG A 5 -0.47 20.69 -38.96
N ARG A 6 0.24 19.56 -38.90
CA ARG A 6 0.42 18.69 -40.07
C ARG A 6 -0.08 17.32 -39.70
N ASN A 7 -0.83 16.71 -40.57
CA ASN A 7 -1.25 15.34 -40.45
C ASN A 7 -0.16 14.42 -40.99
N HIS A 8 0.27 13.46 -40.19
CA HIS A 8 1.24 12.47 -40.60
C HIS A 8 0.58 11.08 -40.52
N THR A 9 0.89 10.27 -41.53
CA THR A 9 0.46 8.85 -41.52
C THR A 9 1.64 7.99 -41.13
N PHE A 10 1.40 7.10 -40.20
CA PHE A 10 2.39 6.13 -39.71
C PHE A 10 1.98 4.73 -40.11
N ASP A 11 2.97 3.85 -40.28
CA ASP A 11 2.70 2.42 -40.39
C ASP A 11 2.03 1.92 -39.11
N PRO A 12 1.16 0.87 -39.21
CA PRO A 12 0.42 0.39 -38.03
C PRO A 12 1.27 0.07 -36.82
N GLU A 13 2.44 -0.54 -37.01
CA GLU A 13 3.37 -0.86 -35.91
C GLU A 13 3.93 0.40 -35.25
N ASN A 14 4.26 1.42 -36.06
CA ASN A 14 4.75 2.70 -35.53
C ASN A 14 3.64 3.48 -34.82
N ALA A 15 2.42 3.44 -35.35
CA ALA A 15 1.27 4.07 -34.70
C ALA A 15 0.97 3.43 -33.34
N GLU A 16 1.05 2.11 -33.25
CA GLU A 16 0.87 1.36 -32.01
C GLU A 16 1.95 1.72 -30.97
N PHE A 17 3.22 1.76 -31.37
CA PHE A 17 4.32 2.19 -30.53
C PHE A 17 4.11 3.62 -30.01
N LEU A 18 3.72 4.56 -30.86
CA LEU A 18 3.46 5.94 -30.47
C LEU A 18 2.27 6.08 -29.53
N ALA A 19 1.24 5.23 -29.69
CA ALA A 19 0.09 5.20 -28.79
C ALA A 19 0.45 4.76 -27.38
N GLU A 20 1.47 3.92 -27.23
CA GLU A 20 1.99 3.46 -25.92
C GLU A 20 2.89 4.49 -25.24
N CYS A 21 3.36 5.50 -25.95
CA CYS A 21 4.22 6.55 -25.40
C CYS A 21 3.39 7.61 -24.69
N ASP A 22 3.81 8.01 -23.47
CA ASP A 22 3.15 9.06 -22.68
C ASP A 22 3.21 10.43 -23.37
N ASN A 23 4.30 10.71 -24.09
CA ASN A 23 4.48 11.95 -24.82
C ASN A 23 5.15 11.70 -26.18
N ALA A 24 4.35 11.22 -27.12
CA ALA A 24 4.80 10.91 -28.47
C ALA A 24 5.38 12.12 -29.21
N SER A 25 4.79 13.30 -29.02
CA SER A 25 5.27 14.54 -29.68
C SER A 25 6.68 14.94 -29.21
N ALA A 26 6.97 14.83 -27.93
CA ALA A 26 8.29 15.11 -27.39
C ALA A 26 9.32 14.11 -27.91
N LEU A 27 8.97 12.83 -27.97
CA LEU A 27 9.83 11.79 -28.52
C LEU A 27 10.14 12.05 -29.99
N LEU A 28 9.14 12.33 -30.80
CA LEU A 28 9.30 12.63 -32.23
C LEU A 28 10.19 13.87 -32.46
N ASN A 29 9.98 14.92 -31.68
CA ASN A 29 10.83 16.13 -31.77
C ASN A 29 12.29 15.82 -31.45
N ARG A 30 12.54 15.00 -30.43
CA ARG A 30 13.91 14.58 -30.06
C ARG A 30 14.55 13.74 -31.16
N LEU A 31 13.81 12.77 -31.72
CA LEU A 31 14.29 11.96 -32.84
C LEU A 31 14.67 12.79 -34.07
N VAL A 32 13.83 13.73 -34.43
CA VAL A 32 14.11 14.63 -35.57
C VAL A 32 15.32 15.50 -35.28
N SER A 33 15.44 16.07 -34.10
CA SER A 33 16.58 16.90 -33.70
C SER A 33 17.89 16.11 -33.72
N GLU A 34 17.91 14.92 -33.19
CA GLU A 34 19.09 14.03 -33.20
C GLU A 34 19.48 13.62 -34.62
N TYR A 35 18.51 13.25 -35.44
CA TYR A 35 18.76 12.94 -36.85
C TYR A 35 19.40 14.10 -37.59
N ARG A 36 18.90 15.33 -37.38
CA ARG A 36 19.46 16.56 -37.98
C ARG A 36 20.89 16.86 -37.50
N GLN A 37 21.23 16.45 -36.27
CA GLN A 37 22.56 16.60 -35.68
C GLN A 37 23.53 15.45 -36.04
N GLY A 38 23.04 14.46 -36.79
CA GLY A 38 23.83 13.26 -37.15
C GLY A 38 23.93 12.21 -36.06
N GLY A 39 23.10 12.28 -35.02
CA GLY A 39 23.02 11.30 -33.96
C GLY A 39 22.21 10.07 -34.32
N GLY A 40 22.34 9.01 -33.53
CA GLY A 40 21.62 7.76 -33.70
C GLY A 40 20.22 7.79 -33.10
N ALA A 41 19.20 7.35 -33.85
CA ALA A 41 17.82 7.24 -33.39
C ALA A 41 17.70 6.24 -32.21
N GLU A 42 18.51 5.19 -32.22
CA GLU A 42 18.50 4.17 -31.17
C GLU A 42 18.85 4.75 -29.78
N THR A 43 19.87 5.60 -29.72
CA THR A 43 20.27 6.27 -28.47
C THR A 43 19.13 7.16 -27.94
N VAL A 44 18.43 7.88 -28.81
CA VAL A 44 17.30 8.74 -28.42
C VAL A 44 16.15 7.91 -27.87
N ILE A 45 15.85 6.78 -28.51
CA ILE A 45 14.79 5.86 -28.04
C ILE A 45 15.16 5.28 -26.67
N LEU A 46 16.40 4.84 -26.48
CA LEU A 46 16.88 4.33 -25.20
C LEU A 46 16.82 5.39 -24.09
N ASP A 47 17.26 6.62 -24.37
CA ASP A 47 17.18 7.72 -23.42
C ASP A 47 15.74 8.02 -23.03
N TYR A 48 14.83 8.03 -23.99
CA TYR A 48 13.40 8.21 -23.71
C TYR A 48 12.86 7.11 -22.81
N ARG A 49 13.17 5.84 -23.08
CA ARG A 49 12.76 4.70 -22.26
C ARG A 49 13.34 4.77 -20.85
N ILE A 50 14.60 5.17 -20.73
CA ILE A 50 15.24 5.35 -19.43
C ILE A 50 14.52 6.43 -18.61
N GLU A 51 14.21 7.58 -19.21
CA GLU A 51 13.49 8.66 -18.54
C GLU A 51 12.08 8.23 -18.12
N GLU A 52 11.38 7.50 -18.98
CA GLU A 52 10.03 6.97 -18.68
C GLU A 52 10.08 6.03 -17.48
N LEU A 53 11.00 5.09 -17.48
CA LEU A 53 11.19 4.14 -16.36
C LEU A 53 11.62 4.86 -15.07
N ALA A 54 12.51 5.84 -15.16
CA ALA A 54 12.93 6.64 -14.01
C ALA A 54 11.74 7.38 -13.37
N SER A 55 10.85 7.94 -14.19
CA SER A 55 9.62 8.59 -13.74
C SER A 55 8.66 7.60 -13.06
N GLU A 56 8.47 6.42 -13.66
CA GLU A 56 7.63 5.37 -13.09
C GLU A 56 8.19 4.87 -11.76
N LEU A 57 9.51 4.69 -11.66
CA LEU A 57 10.18 4.28 -10.42
C LEU A 57 9.98 5.30 -9.31
N THR A 58 10.13 6.58 -9.60
CA THR A 58 9.89 7.65 -8.63
C THR A 58 8.45 7.63 -8.13
N SER A 59 7.49 7.45 -9.03
CA SER A 59 6.07 7.34 -8.66
C SER A 59 5.80 6.12 -7.77
N LEU A 60 6.36 4.96 -8.11
CA LEU A 60 6.22 3.74 -7.32
C LEU A 60 6.87 3.87 -5.94
N GLU A 61 8.03 4.51 -5.84
CA GLU A 61 8.70 4.78 -4.56
C GLU A 61 7.83 5.62 -3.65
N SER A 62 7.19 6.68 -4.19
CA SER A 62 6.25 7.51 -3.43
C SER A 62 5.04 6.71 -2.96
N GLN A 63 4.50 5.84 -3.80
CA GLN A 63 3.38 4.97 -3.43
C GLN A 63 3.77 3.97 -2.33
N ILE A 64 4.97 3.40 -2.42
CA ILE A 64 5.49 2.47 -1.40
C ILE A 64 5.64 3.20 -0.07
N GLU A 65 6.21 4.40 -0.06
CA GLU A 65 6.37 5.20 1.15
C GLU A 65 5.04 5.51 1.81
N ALA A 66 4.05 5.97 1.04
CA ALA A 66 2.71 6.24 1.54
C ALA A 66 2.05 4.99 2.14
N LYS A 67 2.21 3.83 1.49
CA LYS A 67 1.68 2.57 2.00
C LYS A 67 2.40 2.09 3.26
N ARG A 68 3.71 2.31 3.37
CA ARG A 68 4.48 2.01 4.59
C ARG A 68 4.03 2.85 5.76
N GLU A 69 3.83 4.15 5.57
CA GLU A 69 3.29 5.05 6.59
C GLU A 69 1.91 4.60 7.06
N ARG A 70 1.05 4.22 6.13
CA ARG A 70 -0.29 3.71 6.45
C ARG A 70 -0.22 2.38 7.21
N TYR A 71 0.67 1.49 6.80
CA TYR A 71 0.90 0.22 7.48
C TYR A 71 1.35 0.45 8.93
N ASP A 72 2.34 1.31 9.13
CA ASP A 72 2.86 1.62 10.46
C ASP A 72 1.79 2.27 11.36
N GLU A 73 0.99 3.16 10.80
CA GLU A 73 -0.13 3.78 11.50
C GLU A 73 -1.16 2.74 11.95
N LEU A 74 -1.52 1.81 11.07
CA LEU A 74 -2.46 0.74 11.39
C LEU A 74 -1.89 -0.24 12.42
N GLN A 75 -0.62 -0.59 12.34
CA GLN A 75 0.05 -1.41 13.34
C GLN A 75 0.05 -0.74 14.72
N SER A 76 0.41 0.54 14.79
CA SER A 76 0.39 1.31 16.03
C SER A 76 -1.02 1.40 16.63
N ARG A 77 -2.03 1.58 15.80
CA ARG A 77 -3.43 1.58 16.24
C ARG A 77 -3.84 0.23 16.81
N LYS A 78 -3.47 -0.85 16.11
CA LYS A 78 -3.73 -2.22 16.56
C LYS A 78 -3.11 -2.49 17.94
N GLU A 79 -1.85 -2.11 18.11
CA GLU A 79 -1.15 -2.28 19.40
C GLU A 79 -1.81 -1.50 20.53
N ARG A 80 -2.24 -0.27 20.28
CA ARG A 80 -2.96 0.54 21.27
C ARG A 80 -4.29 -0.10 21.66
N LEU A 81 -5.05 -0.59 20.69
CA LEU A 81 -6.32 -1.29 20.96
C LEU A 81 -6.09 -2.56 21.77
N ARG A 82 -5.09 -3.34 21.40
CA ARG A 82 -4.71 -4.56 22.11
C ARG A 82 -4.29 -4.27 23.55
N THR A 83 -3.49 -3.25 23.77
CA THR A 83 -3.07 -2.82 25.10
C THR A 83 -4.27 -2.40 25.95
N ASN A 84 -5.23 -1.67 25.38
CA ASN A 84 -6.44 -1.26 26.06
C ASN A 84 -7.31 -2.47 26.45
N ILE A 85 -7.45 -3.43 25.55
CA ILE A 85 -8.18 -4.68 25.81
C ILE A 85 -7.49 -5.45 26.93
N ASP A 86 -6.19 -5.66 26.83
CA ASP A 86 -5.42 -6.42 27.82
C ASP A 86 -5.46 -5.79 29.21
N ARG A 87 -5.45 -4.46 29.27
CA ARG A 87 -5.58 -3.73 30.54
C ARG A 87 -6.89 -4.05 31.26
N ASP A 88 -7.99 -4.18 30.51
CA ASP A 88 -9.29 -4.51 31.10
C ASP A 88 -9.47 -6.00 31.36
N LEU A 89 -8.79 -6.85 30.60
CA LEU A 89 -8.87 -8.31 30.75
C LEU A 89 -7.88 -8.86 31.82
N ALA A 90 -6.78 -8.19 32.06
CA ALA A 90 -5.77 -8.65 33.02
C ALA A 90 -6.32 -8.86 34.44
N PRO A 91 -7.13 -7.98 35.03
CA PRO A 91 -7.74 -8.25 36.35
C PRO A 91 -8.64 -9.45 36.34
N ILE A 92 -9.36 -9.73 35.27
CA ILE A 92 -10.22 -10.92 35.13
C ILE A 92 -9.35 -12.18 35.05
N ALA A 93 -8.26 -12.11 34.28
CA ALA A 93 -7.28 -13.20 34.20
C ALA A 93 -6.68 -13.53 35.57
N ASP A 94 -6.29 -12.52 36.34
CA ASP A 94 -5.73 -12.69 37.67
C ASP A 94 -6.73 -13.35 38.64
N ASP A 95 -7.98 -12.90 38.59
CA ASP A 95 -9.05 -13.43 39.45
C ASP A 95 -9.46 -14.86 39.11
N LEU A 96 -9.41 -15.23 37.83
CA LEU A 96 -9.85 -16.53 37.31
C LEU A 96 -8.71 -17.51 37.06
N ALA A 97 -7.47 -17.14 37.32
CA ALA A 97 -6.31 -18.00 37.08
C ALA A 97 -6.41 -19.35 37.81
N ASP A 98 -6.96 -19.34 39.04
CA ASP A 98 -7.16 -20.54 39.86
C ASP A 98 -8.47 -21.28 39.54
N LYS A 99 -9.30 -20.71 38.68
CA LYS A 99 -10.65 -21.23 38.36
C LYS A 99 -10.89 -21.21 36.85
N PRO A 100 -10.10 -21.97 36.07
CA PRO A 100 -10.19 -21.92 34.60
C PRO A 100 -11.56 -22.38 34.08
N GLU A 101 -12.33 -23.13 34.83
CA GLU A 101 -13.69 -23.55 34.46
C GLU A 101 -14.68 -22.37 34.32
N TYR A 102 -14.39 -21.23 34.94
CA TYR A 102 -15.20 -20.00 34.80
C TYR A 102 -14.82 -19.12 33.61
N ILE A 103 -13.72 -19.44 32.92
CA ILE A 103 -13.29 -18.71 31.74
C ILE A 103 -14.05 -19.23 30.53
N THR A 104 -15.30 -18.79 30.43
CA THR A 104 -16.23 -19.21 29.36
C THR A 104 -16.89 -17.98 28.72
N PRO A 105 -17.39 -18.10 27.48
CA PRO A 105 -18.14 -17.02 26.83
C PRO A 105 -19.43 -16.61 27.57
N GLU A 106 -19.94 -17.46 28.43
CA GLU A 106 -21.17 -17.23 29.24
C GLU A 106 -20.92 -16.46 30.52
N ASN A 107 -19.66 -16.32 30.96
CA ASN A 107 -19.34 -15.59 32.18
C ASN A 107 -19.73 -14.10 32.02
N PRO A 108 -20.61 -13.57 32.91
CA PRO A 108 -21.08 -12.19 32.78
C PRO A 108 -19.99 -11.14 32.78
N ARG A 109 -18.96 -11.34 33.57
CA ARG A 109 -17.81 -10.41 33.65
C ARG A 109 -17.02 -10.36 32.33
N ILE A 110 -16.85 -11.53 31.70
CA ILE A 110 -16.21 -11.65 30.38
C ILE A 110 -17.11 -11.05 29.30
N GLN A 111 -18.42 -11.27 29.36
CA GLN A 111 -19.37 -10.65 28.43
C GLN A 111 -19.36 -9.14 28.51
N ASP A 112 -19.31 -8.55 29.70
CA ASP A 112 -19.26 -7.10 29.88
C ASP A 112 -17.98 -6.49 29.27
N ALA A 113 -16.84 -7.14 29.50
CA ALA A 113 -15.58 -6.71 28.91
C ALA A 113 -15.58 -6.84 27.37
N ALA A 114 -16.16 -7.91 26.87
CA ALA A 114 -16.30 -8.14 25.42
C ALA A 114 -17.15 -7.05 24.76
N ILE A 115 -18.29 -6.68 25.36
CA ILE A 115 -19.16 -5.60 24.89
C ILE A 115 -18.41 -4.28 24.87
N LYS A 116 -17.68 -3.97 25.92
CA LYS A 116 -16.90 -2.72 26.02
C LYS A 116 -15.90 -2.55 24.88
N HIS A 117 -15.27 -3.63 24.44
CA HIS A 117 -14.25 -3.63 23.40
C HIS A 117 -14.75 -4.11 22.03
N ASP A 118 -16.05 -4.29 21.87
CA ASP A 118 -16.68 -4.78 20.64
C ASP A 118 -16.06 -6.11 20.16
N LEU A 119 -15.88 -7.01 21.10
CA LEU A 119 -15.37 -8.35 20.84
C LEU A 119 -16.43 -9.42 21.01
N PRO A 120 -16.37 -10.53 20.27
CA PRO A 120 -17.12 -11.72 20.62
C PRO A 120 -16.73 -12.23 22.02
N PRO A 121 -17.66 -12.68 22.89
CA PRO A 121 -17.32 -13.21 24.20
C PRO A 121 -16.32 -14.37 24.16
N SER A 122 -16.38 -15.22 23.12
CA SER A 122 -15.41 -16.28 22.88
C SER A 122 -13.99 -15.77 22.67
N ALA A 123 -13.83 -14.68 21.94
CA ALA A 123 -12.53 -14.05 21.72
C ALA A 123 -11.97 -13.45 23.01
N ALA A 124 -12.81 -12.83 23.83
CA ALA A 124 -12.40 -12.31 25.14
C ALA A 124 -11.96 -13.44 26.08
N ALA A 125 -12.70 -14.53 26.14
CA ALA A 125 -12.35 -15.71 26.93
C ALA A 125 -11.01 -16.32 26.48
N GLU A 126 -10.82 -16.47 25.20
CA GLU A 126 -9.58 -16.96 24.59
C GLU A 126 -8.38 -16.07 24.95
N ARG A 127 -8.55 -14.74 24.88
CA ARG A 127 -7.49 -13.79 25.24
C ARG A 127 -7.14 -13.86 26.73
N ILE A 128 -8.13 -14.05 27.60
CA ILE A 128 -7.90 -14.25 29.04
C ILE A 128 -7.05 -15.51 29.30
N MET A 129 -7.33 -16.60 28.60
CA MET A 129 -6.53 -17.81 28.68
C MET A 129 -5.08 -17.57 28.23
N GLU A 130 -4.88 -16.84 27.15
CA GLU A 130 -3.55 -16.46 26.68
C GLU A 130 -2.79 -15.62 27.72
N LEU A 131 -3.45 -14.68 28.37
CA LEU A 131 -2.85 -13.85 29.42
C LEU A 131 -2.43 -14.64 30.66
N ILE A 132 -3.18 -15.68 31.00
CA ILE A 132 -2.84 -16.58 32.12
C ILE A 132 -1.62 -17.43 31.78
N ASP A 133 -1.53 -17.91 30.54
CA ASP A 133 -0.45 -18.78 30.07
C ASP A 133 0.84 -18.02 29.73
N ALA A 134 0.80 -16.68 29.68
CA ALA A 134 1.95 -15.86 29.37
C ALA A 134 2.95 -15.74 30.52
#